data_3bbce97850dd4bb04d11f77b120f4c7e
#
_entry.id   3bbce97850dd4bb04d11f77b120f4c7e
#
_cell.length_a   1.000
_cell.length_b   1.000
_cell.length_c   1.000
_cell.angle_alpha   90.00
_cell.angle_beta   90.00
_cell.angle_gamma   90.00
#
_symmetry.space_group_name_H-M   'P 1'
#
loop_
_entity.id
_entity.type
_entity.pdbx_description
1 polymer ?
#
loop_
_entity_poly.entity_id
_entity_poly.type
_entity_poly.pdbx_seq_one_letter_code
_entity_poly.pdbx_strand_id
1 'polypeptide(L)'
;SSTTHRLTENGVDVTGLHTDRSPTSLAVVSVSPDGERSFRFMRGADANLSPDEIDEGWVDRSKVLHFGSVSLTAGMSRSATIFAARRAHKTGKLVSYDPNYRPSLWRGREEAMQWLQIPLPLAGMVKMSREELPLLTGSEDLERGSEILEDMGIQLVVVTLGAQGAFYRWRGRTGQVPGKEIEAADTNGAGDTFLGALLYR
;
A
#
# COMPACT_ATOMS: atom_id res chain seq x y z
N SER A 1 -23.28 -7.36 0.02
CA SER A 1 -22.99 -6.16 0.83
C SER A 1 -22.94 -4.92 -0.06
N SER A 2 -23.10 -3.72 0.49
CA SER A 2 -22.99 -2.46 -0.29
C SER A 2 -21.61 -2.29 -0.95
N THR A 3 -20.56 -2.80 -0.32
CA THR A 3 -19.19 -2.78 -0.85
C THR A 3 -19.06 -3.67 -2.10
N THR A 4 -19.56 -4.90 -2.05
CA THR A 4 -19.57 -5.81 -3.20
C THR A 4 -20.27 -5.19 -4.40
N HIS A 5 -21.45 -4.60 -4.16
CA HIS A 5 -22.25 -3.95 -5.20
C HIS A 5 -21.47 -2.80 -5.88
N ARG A 6 -20.87 -1.90 -5.09
CA ARG A 6 -20.06 -0.78 -5.63
C ARG A 6 -18.85 -1.25 -6.44
N LEU A 7 -18.16 -2.29 -5.98
CA LEU A 7 -17.02 -2.85 -6.72
C LEU A 7 -17.47 -3.40 -8.07
N THR A 8 -18.57 -4.17 -8.10
CA THR A 8 -19.13 -4.74 -9.32
C THR A 8 -19.62 -3.66 -10.30
N GLU A 9 -20.30 -2.62 -9.81
CA GLU A 9 -20.74 -1.48 -10.63
C GLU A 9 -19.56 -0.76 -11.31
N ASN A 10 -18.39 -0.78 -10.68
CA ASN A 10 -17.15 -0.21 -11.24
C ASN A 10 -16.32 -1.22 -12.04
N GLY A 11 -16.89 -2.36 -12.40
CA GLY A 11 -16.23 -3.37 -13.24
C GLY A 11 -15.12 -4.18 -12.55
N VAL A 12 -15.07 -4.13 -11.20
CA VAL A 12 -14.11 -4.94 -10.43
C VAL A 12 -14.63 -6.36 -10.32
N ASP A 13 -13.80 -7.34 -10.66
CA ASP A 13 -14.11 -8.75 -10.43
C ASP A 13 -14.01 -9.05 -8.92
N VAL A 14 -15.14 -9.48 -8.35
CA VAL A 14 -15.30 -9.75 -6.92
C VAL A 14 -15.38 -11.24 -6.60
N THR A 15 -15.09 -12.12 -7.55
CA THR A 15 -15.15 -13.58 -7.36
C THR A 15 -14.13 -14.08 -6.32
N GLY A 16 -13.03 -13.33 -6.11
CA GLY A 16 -12.06 -13.56 -5.04
C GLY A 16 -12.42 -12.91 -3.70
N LEU A 17 -13.62 -12.33 -3.56
CA LEU A 17 -14.03 -11.71 -2.30
C LEU A 17 -14.59 -12.78 -1.35
N HIS A 18 -13.89 -13.03 -0.26
CA HIS A 18 -14.34 -13.94 0.78
C HIS A 18 -15.30 -13.28 1.76
N THR A 19 -16.19 -14.06 2.34
CA THR A 19 -17.11 -13.63 3.39
C THR A 19 -16.71 -14.28 4.70
N ASP A 20 -16.57 -13.47 5.74
CA ASP A 20 -16.26 -13.92 7.10
C ASP A 20 -17.43 -13.64 8.04
N ARG A 21 -17.46 -14.32 9.20
CA ARG A 21 -18.47 -14.12 10.25
C ARG A 21 -18.19 -12.87 11.09
N SER A 22 -16.97 -12.37 11.08
CA SER A 22 -16.60 -11.16 11.80
C SER A 22 -17.20 -9.92 11.11
N PRO A 23 -17.48 -8.84 11.86
CA PRO A 23 -17.90 -7.58 11.28
C PRO A 23 -16.87 -7.05 10.28
N THR A 24 -17.34 -6.29 9.30
CA THR A 24 -16.46 -5.49 8.42
C THR A 24 -15.62 -4.52 9.25
N SER A 25 -14.36 -4.36 8.90
CA SER A 25 -13.49 -3.35 9.52
C SER A 25 -14.09 -1.95 9.39
N LEU A 26 -13.94 -1.16 10.45
CA LEU A 26 -14.44 0.19 10.50
C LEU A 26 -13.29 1.16 10.69
N ALA A 27 -13.23 2.17 9.85
CA ALA A 27 -12.36 3.33 10.01
C ALA A 27 -13.21 4.54 10.43
N VAL A 28 -12.97 5.03 11.64
CA VAL A 28 -13.59 6.27 12.12
C VAL A 28 -12.62 7.41 11.88
N VAL A 29 -13.05 8.39 11.12
CA VAL A 29 -12.28 9.62 10.86
C VAL A 29 -12.87 10.73 11.71
N SER A 30 -12.06 11.30 12.60
CA SER A 30 -12.41 12.50 13.37
C SER A 30 -11.63 13.67 12.81
N VAL A 31 -12.32 14.76 12.54
CA VAL A 31 -11.73 16.02 12.10
C VAL A 31 -11.84 17.02 13.23
N SER A 32 -10.71 17.53 13.70
CA SER A 32 -10.66 18.58 14.73
C SER A 32 -11.01 19.96 14.15
N PRO A 33 -11.36 20.96 14.97
CA PRO A 33 -11.74 22.30 14.50
C PRO A 33 -10.65 23.02 13.69
N ASP A 34 -9.38 22.65 13.88
CA ASP A 34 -8.21 23.13 13.14
C ASP A 34 -7.94 22.35 11.84
N GLY A 35 -8.81 21.37 11.50
CA GLY A 35 -8.74 20.59 10.29
C GLY A 35 -7.83 19.35 10.37
N GLU A 36 -7.21 19.08 11.53
CA GLU A 36 -6.43 17.87 11.72
C GLU A 36 -7.32 16.63 11.73
N ARG A 37 -6.86 15.57 11.08
CA ARG A 37 -7.59 14.29 10.97
C ARG A 37 -6.93 13.22 11.83
N SER A 38 -7.74 12.57 12.64
CA SER A 38 -7.33 11.37 13.36
C SER A 38 -8.14 10.17 12.88
N PHE A 39 -7.47 9.03 12.80
CA PHE A 39 -8.06 7.78 12.34
C PHE A 39 -8.06 6.76 13.47
N ARG A 40 -9.22 6.16 13.71
CA ARG A 40 -9.33 4.96 14.57
C ARG A 40 -9.82 3.79 13.73
N PHE A 41 -9.06 2.72 13.74
CA PHE A 41 -9.39 1.51 13.01
C PHE A 41 -9.86 0.43 14.00
N MET A 42 -11.00 -0.15 13.71
CA MET A 42 -11.45 -1.39 14.32
C MET A 42 -11.35 -2.48 13.27
N ARG A 43 -10.30 -3.32 13.38
CA ARG A 43 -10.08 -4.42 12.46
C ARG A 43 -11.15 -5.48 12.63
N GLY A 44 -11.60 -6.05 11.55
CA GLY A 44 -12.64 -7.08 11.50
C GLY A 44 -12.28 -8.19 10.53
N ALA A 45 -13.20 -8.55 9.66
CA ALA A 45 -13.08 -9.65 8.69
C ALA A 45 -11.79 -9.61 7.86
N ASP A 46 -11.32 -8.44 7.50
CA ASP A 46 -10.09 -8.26 6.70
C ASP A 46 -8.81 -8.76 7.40
N ALA A 47 -8.82 -8.89 8.72
CA ALA A 47 -7.70 -9.46 9.47
C ALA A 47 -7.65 -11.00 9.43
N ASN A 48 -8.72 -11.64 9.01
CA ASN A 48 -8.90 -13.09 9.06
C ASN A 48 -8.54 -13.79 7.75
N LEU A 49 -8.31 -13.07 6.67
CA LEU A 49 -7.90 -13.67 5.40
C LEU A 49 -6.66 -14.56 5.61
N SER A 50 -6.80 -15.85 5.34
CA SER A 50 -5.74 -16.83 5.54
C SER A 50 -4.99 -17.13 4.23
N PRO A 51 -3.77 -17.68 4.30
CA PRO A 51 -3.04 -18.11 3.10
C PRO A 51 -3.79 -19.14 2.26
N ASP A 52 -4.59 -20.00 2.88
CA ASP A 52 -5.36 -21.06 2.20
C ASP A 52 -6.53 -20.49 1.38
N GLU A 53 -6.94 -19.26 1.65
CA GLU A 53 -7.97 -18.55 0.90
C GLU A 53 -7.41 -17.78 -0.30
N ILE A 54 -6.08 -17.75 -0.47
CA ILE A 54 -5.45 -17.12 -1.63
C ILE A 54 -5.46 -18.11 -2.81
N ASP A 55 -6.24 -17.81 -3.84
CA ASP A 55 -6.18 -18.55 -5.10
C ASP A 55 -4.86 -18.22 -5.84
N GLU A 56 -3.91 -19.15 -5.80
CA GLU A 56 -2.64 -19.01 -6.49
C GLU A 56 -2.82 -18.82 -8.01
N GLY A 57 -3.85 -19.39 -8.60
CA GLY A 57 -4.17 -19.21 -10.02
C GLY A 57 -4.54 -17.77 -10.37
N TRP A 58 -5.19 -17.05 -9.44
CA TRP A 58 -5.44 -15.62 -9.60
C TRP A 58 -4.16 -14.81 -9.59
N VAL A 59 -3.29 -15.11 -8.63
CA VAL A 59 -1.97 -14.46 -8.56
C VAL A 59 -1.19 -14.72 -9.84
N ASP A 60 -1.17 -15.95 -10.33
CA ASP A 60 -0.42 -16.37 -11.52
C ASP A 60 -0.95 -15.72 -12.82
N ARG A 61 -2.25 -15.44 -12.91
CA ARG A 61 -2.86 -14.76 -14.06
C ARG A 61 -2.77 -13.24 -13.98
N SER A 62 -2.48 -12.69 -12.81
CA SER A 62 -2.37 -11.23 -12.64
C SER A 62 -1.12 -10.68 -13.34
N LYS A 63 -1.17 -9.42 -13.73
CA LYS A 63 0.03 -8.66 -14.15
C LYS A 63 0.71 -8.01 -12.95
N VAL A 64 -0.09 -7.59 -11.99
CA VAL A 64 0.35 -6.86 -10.81
C VAL A 64 -0.36 -7.44 -9.59
N LEU A 65 0.39 -7.72 -8.53
CA LEU A 65 -0.13 -7.90 -7.18
C LEU A 65 0.13 -6.61 -6.40
N HIS A 66 -0.92 -5.97 -5.93
CA HIS A 66 -0.80 -4.77 -5.10
C HIS A 66 -1.31 -5.01 -3.68
N PHE A 67 -0.61 -4.47 -2.69
CA PHE A 67 -1.05 -4.47 -1.29
C PHE A 67 -0.47 -3.28 -0.52
N GLY A 68 -1.13 -2.98 0.62
CA GLY A 68 -0.67 -1.99 1.60
C GLY A 68 -0.35 -2.61 2.95
N SER A 69 0.14 -1.78 3.89
CA SER A 69 0.57 -2.27 5.20
C SER A 69 -0.56 -2.63 6.17
N VAL A 70 -1.79 -2.21 5.90
CA VAL A 70 -2.91 -2.54 6.78
C VAL A 70 -3.03 -4.06 6.94
N SER A 71 -2.88 -4.82 5.87
CA SER A 71 -2.91 -6.29 5.92
C SER A 71 -1.71 -6.90 6.68
N LEU A 72 -0.64 -6.14 6.89
CA LEU A 72 0.55 -6.59 7.62
C LEU A 72 0.48 -6.35 9.13
N THR A 73 -0.54 -5.64 9.62
CA THR A 73 -0.59 -5.19 11.02
C THR A 73 -0.87 -6.32 12.00
N ALA A 74 -1.67 -7.30 11.64
CA ALA A 74 -2.00 -8.42 12.54
C ALA A 74 -2.65 -9.60 11.82
N GLY A 75 -2.77 -10.71 12.55
CA GLY A 75 -3.58 -11.85 12.20
C GLY A 75 -3.10 -12.66 11.01
N MET A 76 -4.00 -13.43 10.43
CA MET A 76 -3.74 -14.30 9.30
C MET A 76 -3.54 -13.51 8.00
N SER A 77 -4.15 -12.32 7.88
CA SER A 77 -4.00 -11.44 6.71
C SER A 77 -2.54 -11.06 6.43
N ARG A 78 -1.70 -10.94 7.47
CA ARG A 78 -0.25 -10.75 7.33
C ARG A 78 0.38 -11.93 6.58
N SER A 79 0.08 -13.15 7.04
CA SER A 79 0.61 -14.37 6.43
C SER A 79 0.10 -14.55 4.99
N ALA A 80 -1.18 -14.28 4.76
CA ALA A 80 -1.79 -14.34 3.42
C ALA A 80 -1.14 -13.33 2.46
N THR A 81 -0.92 -12.09 2.92
CA THR A 81 -0.29 -11.05 2.10
C THR A 81 1.14 -11.43 1.71
N ILE A 82 1.95 -11.89 2.68
CA ILE A 82 3.33 -12.30 2.38
C ILE A 82 3.36 -13.55 1.50
N PHE A 83 2.42 -14.50 1.69
CA PHE A 83 2.28 -15.66 0.82
C PHE A 83 2.00 -15.25 -0.63
N ALA A 84 0.99 -14.40 -0.84
CA ALA A 84 0.65 -13.90 -2.18
C ALA A 84 1.81 -13.11 -2.82
N ALA A 85 2.49 -12.25 -2.05
CA ALA A 85 3.63 -11.48 -2.53
C ALA A 85 4.80 -12.37 -2.96
N ARG A 86 5.12 -13.41 -2.18
CA ARG A 86 6.14 -14.41 -2.53
C ARG A 86 5.77 -15.19 -3.79
N ARG A 87 4.50 -15.59 -3.94
CA ARG A 87 4.02 -16.26 -5.14
C ARG A 87 4.16 -15.37 -6.36
N ALA A 88 3.67 -14.14 -6.29
CA ALA A 88 3.76 -13.17 -7.38
C ALA A 88 5.23 -12.91 -7.78
N HIS A 89 6.11 -12.67 -6.80
CA HIS A 89 7.53 -12.48 -7.05
C HIS A 89 8.16 -13.71 -7.74
N LYS A 90 7.90 -14.91 -7.21
CA LYS A 90 8.42 -16.18 -7.77
C LYS A 90 7.95 -16.44 -9.20
N THR A 91 6.72 -16.03 -9.55
CA THR A 91 6.15 -16.21 -10.89
C THR A 91 6.36 -15.01 -11.82
N GLY A 92 7.25 -14.09 -11.44
CA GLY A 92 7.66 -12.94 -12.26
C GLY A 92 6.59 -11.87 -12.45
N LYS A 93 5.63 -11.77 -11.52
CA LYS A 93 4.62 -10.71 -11.53
C LYS A 93 5.16 -9.46 -10.87
N LEU A 94 4.68 -8.29 -11.30
CA LEU A 94 5.01 -7.06 -10.62
C LEU A 94 4.35 -7.05 -9.23
N VAL A 95 5.15 -7.01 -8.18
CA VAL A 95 4.69 -6.78 -6.83
C VAL A 95 4.75 -5.26 -6.56
N SER A 96 3.60 -4.65 -6.39
CA SER A 96 3.43 -3.22 -6.07
C SER A 96 3.11 -3.08 -4.59
N TYR A 97 3.90 -2.30 -3.87
CA TYR A 97 3.75 -2.08 -2.44
C TYR A 97 3.58 -0.59 -2.14
N ASP A 98 2.53 -0.26 -1.39
CA ASP A 98 2.31 1.07 -0.78
C ASP A 98 2.24 0.88 0.74
N PRO A 99 3.25 1.30 1.51
CA PRO A 99 3.21 1.18 2.98
C PRO A 99 1.93 1.74 3.57
N ASN A 100 1.52 2.90 3.11
CA ASN A 100 0.30 3.57 3.57
C ASN A 100 0.17 3.49 5.10
N TYR A 101 1.24 3.93 5.78
CA TYR A 101 1.45 3.74 7.21
C TYR A 101 0.37 4.42 8.05
N ARG A 102 -0.20 3.68 8.96
CA ARG A 102 -1.20 4.17 9.92
C ARG A 102 -0.73 3.87 11.33
N PRO A 103 -0.14 4.84 12.05
CA PRO A 103 0.44 4.63 13.38
C PRO A 103 -0.48 3.90 14.36
N SER A 104 -1.79 4.21 14.32
CA SER A 104 -2.80 3.65 15.23
C SER A 104 -3.06 2.14 15.06
N LEU A 105 -2.55 1.53 13.99
CA LEU A 105 -2.68 0.09 13.74
C LEU A 105 -1.52 -0.75 14.30
N TRP A 106 -0.48 -0.12 14.80
CA TRP A 106 0.75 -0.76 15.26
C TRP A 106 0.91 -0.58 16.75
N ARG A 107 1.55 -1.53 17.42
CA ARG A 107 1.87 -1.42 18.85
C ARG A 107 2.92 -0.35 19.14
N GLY A 108 3.68 0.03 18.11
CA GLY A 108 4.71 1.05 18.19
C GLY A 108 5.48 1.17 16.88
N ARG A 109 6.31 2.21 16.79
CA ARG A 109 7.13 2.51 15.60
C ARG A 109 8.09 1.38 15.25
N GLU A 110 8.70 0.74 16.23
CA GLU A 110 9.66 -0.35 16.02
C GLU A 110 9.00 -1.57 15.38
N GLU A 111 7.82 -1.98 15.88
CA GLU A 111 7.07 -3.07 15.26
C GLU A 111 6.70 -2.72 13.82
N ALA A 112 6.22 -1.50 13.59
CA ALA A 112 5.88 -1.04 12.26
C ALA A 112 7.08 -1.13 11.32
N MET A 113 8.23 -0.58 11.70
CA MET A 113 9.44 -0.61 10.86
C MET A 113 9.85 -2.04 10.50
N GLN A 114 9.80 -2.97 11.46
CA GLN A 114 10.13 -4.38 11.19
C GLN A 114 9.22 -5.00 10.12
N TRP A 115 7.89 -4.79 10.24
CA TRP A 115 6.94 -5.40 9.32
C TRP A 115 6.84 -4.67 7.98
N LEU A 116 7.03 -3.36 7.95
CA LEU A 116 7.03 -2.58 6.72
C LEU A 116 8.20 -2.92 5.78
N GLN A 117 9.32 -3.37 6.35
CA GLN A 117 10.52 -3.71 5.57
C GLN A 117 10.48 -5.15 5.00
N ILE A 118 9.70 -6.06 5.60
CA ILE A 118 9.66 -7.47 5.17
C ILE A 118 9.29 -7.65 3.69
N PRO A 119 8.30 -6.94 3.12
CA PRO A 119 7.95 -7.13 1.72
C PRO A 119 8.89 -6.44 0.72
N LEU A 120 9.78 -5.56 1.16
CA LEU A 120 10.63 -4.78 0.24
C LEU A 120 11.45 -5.65 -0.73
N PRO A 121 12.11 -6.75 -0.30
CA PRO A 121 12.85 -7.60 -1.24
C PRO A 121 11.97 -8.34 -2.27
N LEU A 122 10.66 -8.36 -2.06
CA LEU A 122 9.70 -8.98 -2.99
C LEU A 122 9.12 -7.95 -3.96
N ALA A 123 9.21 -6.67 -3.65
CA ALA A 123 8.57 -5.60 -4.40
C ALA A 123 9.40 -5.21 -5.64
N GLY A 124 8.75 -5.15 -6.79
CA GLY A 124 9.31 -4.54 -7.99
C GLY A 124 9.03 -3.04 -8.07
N MET A 125 8.00 -2.60 -7.37
CA MET A 125 7.61 -1.20 -7.28
C MET A 125 7.18 -0.85 -5.86
N VAL A 126 7.65 0.28 -5.34
CA VAL A 126 7.20 0.85 -4.07
C VAL A 126 6.79 2.32 -4.28
N LYS A 127 5.58 2.65 -3.86
CA LYS A 127 5.11 4.04 -3.77
C LYS A 127 4.88 4.37 -2.30
N MET A 128 5.32 5.53 -1.86
CA MET A 128 5.19 5.98 -0.47
C MET A 128 5.05 7.51 -0.41
N SER A 129 4.68 8.03 0.75
CA SER A 129 4.81 9.45 1.05
C SER A 129 6.23 9.81 1.50
N ARG A 130 6.55 11.12 1.51
CA ARG A 130 7.83 11.60 2.00
C ARG A 130 8.09 11.22 3.47
N GLU A 131 7.04 11.23 4.28
CA GLU A 131 7.10 10.91 5.71
C GLU A 131 7.34 9.42 5.95
N GLU A 132 7.00 8.57 4.98
CA GLU A 132 7.19 7.12 5.07
C GLU A 132 8.60 6.68 4.66
N LEU A 133 9.30 7.47 3.85
CA LEU A 133 10.65 7.13 3.37
C LEU A 133 11.61 6.78 4.51
N PRO A 134 11.74 7.58 5.59
CA PRO A 134 12.65 7.24 6.69
C PRO A 134 12.22 6.02 7.50
N LEU A 135 10.95 5.61 7.45
CA LEU A 135 10.49 4.36 8.10
C LEU A 135 11.04 3.13 7.38
N LEU A 136 11.18 3.21 6.07
CA LEU A 136 11.64 2.08 5.24
C LEU A 136 13.15 2.05 5.10
N THR A 137 13.81 3.21 5.08
CA THR A 137 15.21 3.33 4.67
C THR A 137 16.14 3.89 5.75
N GLY A 138 15.58 4.53 6.78
CA GLY A 138 16.35 5.29 7.78
C GLY A 138 16.88 6.63 7.26
N SER A 139 16.56 7.04 6.03
CA SER A 139 17.00 8.29 5.40
C SER A 139 15.83 9.20 5.06
N GLU A 140 15.94 10.48 5.35
CA GLU A 140 14.99 11.53 4.94
C GLU A 140 15.33 12.11 3.56
N ASP A 141 16.53 11.86 3.07
CA ASP A 141 16.99 12.30 1.75
C ASP A 141 16.40 11.43 0.65
N LEU A 142 15.76 12.06 -0.34
CA LEU A 142 15.05 11.37 -1.42
C LEU A 142 15.98 10.52 -2.29
N GLU A 143 17.15 11.07 -2.63
CA GLU A 143 18.13 10.37 -3.47
C GLU A 143 18.69 9.17 -2.72
N ARG A 144 19.19 9.38 -1.51
CA ARG A 144 19.77 8.31 -0.69
C ARG A 144 18.74 7.25 -0.29
N GLY A 145 17.55 7.66 0.14
CA GLY A 145 16.49 6.72 0.52
C GLY A 145 16.02 5.87 -0.67
N SER A 146 15.84 6.49 -1.83
CA SER A 146 15.44 5.75 -3.04
C SER A 146 16.55 4.83 -3.56
N GLU A 147 17.82 5.20 -3.41
CA GLU A 147 18.97 4.37 -3.74
C GLU A 147 19.01 3.08 -2.86
N ILE A 148 18.82 3.23 -1.55
CA ILE A 148 18.72 2.09 -0.63
C ILE A 148 17.64 1.11 -1.07
N LEU A 149 16.49 1.60 -1.50
CA LEU A 149 15.39 0.74 -1.98
C LEU A 149 15.73 0.10 -3.33
N GLU A 150 16.36 0.81 -4.24
CA GLU A 150 16.83 0.25 -5.51
C GLU A 150 17.87 -0.86 -5.29
N ASP A 151 18.79 -0.69 -4.35
CA ASP A 151 19.79 -1.69 -3.96
C ASP A 151 19.14 -2.98 -3.37
N MET A 152 17.91 -2.88 -2.84
CA MET A 152 17.11 -4.05 -2.43
C MET A 152 16.44 -4.77 -3.61
N GLY A 153 16.58 -4.27 -4.84
CA GLY A 153 16.02 -4.85 -6.06
C GLY A 153 14.73 -4.19 -6.56
N ILE A 154 14.28 -3.12 -5.92
CA ILE A 154 13.07 -2.39 -6.33
C ILE A 154 13.37 -1.61 -7.61
N GLN A 155 12.61 -1.87 -8.69
CA GLN A 155 12.87 -1.29 -10.01
C GLN A 155 12.30 0.12 -10.16
N LEU A 156 11.21 0.42 -9.44
CA LEU A 156 10.55 1.72 -9.45
C LEU A 156 10.23 2.16 -8.02
N VAL A 157 10.86 3.23 -7.57
CA VAL A 157 10.55 3.92 -6.31
C VAL A 157 9.83 5.21 -6.65
N VAL A 158 8.70 5.46 -6.02
CA VAL A 158 7.93 6.71 -6.15
C VAL A 158 7.65 7.29 -4.79
N VAL A 159 8.04 8.54 -4.57
CA VAL A 159 7.78 9.28 -3.33
C VAL A 159 6.86 10.45 -3.64
N THR A 160 5.66 10.43 -3.08
CA THR A 160 4.71 11.54 -3.21
C THR A 160 5.08 12.69 -2.27
N LEU A 161 5.04 13.93 -2.79
CA LEU A 161 5.50 15.14 -2.12
C LEU A 161 4.34 16.15 -1.90
N GLY A 162 3.11 15.65 -1.85
CA GLY A 162 1.91 16.48 -1.74
C GLY A 162 1.78 17.46 -2.92
N ALA A 163 1.59 18.74 -2.64
CA ALA A 163 1.47 19.78 -3.67
C ALA A 163 2.73 19.94 -4.54
N GLN A 164 3.89 19.48 -4.07
CA GLN A 164 5.13 19.52 -4.84
C GLN A 164 5.22 18.44 -5.92
N GLY A 165 4.25 17.51 -5.98
CA GLY A 165 4.19 16.44 -6.97
C GLY A 165 4.79 15.13 -6.49
N ALA A 166 5.66 14.51 -7.28
CA ALA A 166 6.25 13.23 -6.95
C ALA A 166 7.69 13.13 -7.43
N PHE A 167 8.55 12.58 -6.58
CA PHE A 167 9.89 12.14 -6.93
C PHE A 167 9.85 10.69 -7.36
N TYR A 168 10.70 10.29 -8.31
CA TYR A 168 10.86 8.89 -8.68
C TYR A 168 12.32 8.51 -8.90
N ARG A 169 12.63 7.23 -8.66
CA ARG A 169 13.84 6.56 -9.11
C ARG A 169 13.46 5.33 -9.93
N TRP A 170 14.05 5.22 -11.09
CA TRP A 170 13.84 4.11 -12.01
C TRP A 170 15.14 3.76 -12.74
N ARG A 171 15.66 2.57 -12.49
CA ARG A 171 16.89 2.05 -13.12
C ARG A 171 18.06 3.04 -13.05
N GLY A 172 18.40 3.50 -11.85
CA GLY A 172 19.47 4.41 -11.58
C GLY A 172 19.21 5.87 -11.99
N ARG A 173 18.04 6.17 -12.57
CA ARG A 173 17.67 7.53 -12.97
C ARG A 173 16.64 8.10 -12.00
N THR A 174 16.86 9.32 -11.57
CA THR A 174 15.91 10.05 -10.73
C THR A 174 15.29 11.22 -11.47
N GLY A 175 14.14 11.64 -11.00
CA GLY A 175 13.47 12.83 -11.49
C GLY A 175 12.29 13.21 -10.60
N GLN A 176 11.77 14.39 -10.85
CA GLN A 176 10.60 14.91 -10.17
C GLN A 176 9.57 15.39 -11.17
N VAL A 177 8.32 15.01 -10.94
CA VAL A 177 7.16 15.52 -11.68
C VAL A 177 6.48 16.54 -10.78
N PRO A 178 6.33 17.80 -11.22
CA PRO A 178 5.70 18.82 -10.40
C PRO A 178 4.22 18.53 -10.17
N GLY A 179 3.72 18.89 -9.00
CA GLY A 179 2.30 18.85 -8.69
C GLY A 179 1.52 19.87 -9.52
N LYS A 180 0.22 19.61 -9.65
CA LYS A 180 -0.71 20.58 -10.22
C LYS A 180 -1.45 21.25 -9.07
N GLU A 181 -1.44 22.58 -9.04
CA GLU A 181 -2.26 23.34 -8.10
C GLU A 181 -3.75 23.08 -8.34
N ILE A 182 -4.43 22.63 -7.30
CA ILE A 182 -5.87 22.40 -7.28
C ILE A 182 -6.42 22.82 -5.92
N GLU A 183 -7.63 23.38 -5.88
CA GLU A 183 -8.37 23.48 -4.63
C GLU A 183 -8.90 22.10 -4.25
N ALA A 184 -8.29 21.49 -3.25
CA ALA A 184 -8.71 20.18 -2.77
C ALA A 184 -9.75 20.32 -1.66
N ALA A 185 -10.99 19.91 -1.94
CA ALA A 185 -12.04 19.81 -0.93
C ALA A 185 -11.80 18.62 0.02
N ASP A 186 -11.29 17.51 -0.48
CA ASP A 186 -10.94 16.32 0.28
C ASP A 186 -9.73 15.62 -0.35
N THR A 187 -8.76 15.23 0.48
CA THR A 187 -7.55 14.51 0.05
C THR A 187 -7.58 13.02 0.38
N ASN A 188 -8.70 12.49 0.89
CA ASN A 188 -8.86 11.07 1.14
C ASN A 188 -8.77 10.29 -0.18
N GLY A 189 -7.94 9.24 -0.19
CA GLY A 189 -7.73 8.40 -1.38
C GLY A 189 -6.88 9.03 -2.48
N ALA A 190 -6.32 10.23 -2.29
CA ALA A 190 -5.44 10.84 -3.30
C ALA A 190 -4.24 9.95 -3.62
N GLY A 191 -3.62 9.35 -2.59
CA GLY A 191 -2.52 8.39 -2.75
C GLY A 191 -2.94 7.13 -3.51
N ASP A 192 -4.11 6.59 -3.20
CA ASP A 192 -4.64 5.38 -3.83
C ASP A 192 -5.02 5.66 -5.30
N THR A 193 -5.61 6.83 -5.58
CA THR A 193 -5.95 7.28 -6.95
C THR A 193 -4.68 7.49 -7.77
N PHE A 194 -3.66 8.14 -7.21
CA PHE A 194 -2.37 8.31 -7.87
C PHE A 194 -1.76 6.96 -8.24
N LEU A 195 -1.73 6.02 -7.30
CA LEU A 195 -1.19 4.69 -7.53
C LEU A 195 -2.00 3.91 -8.57
N GLY A 196 -3.34 3.95 -8.50
CA GLY A 196 -4.21 3.33 -9.49
C GLY A 196 -3.93 3.84 -10.91
N ALA A 197 -3.78 5.15 -11.07
CA ALA A 197 -3.43 5.77 -12.35
C ALA A 197 -2.01 5.35 -12.83
N LEU A 198 -1.06 5.21 -11.91
CA LEU A 198 0.31 4.77 -12.23
C LEU A 198 0.35 3.30 -12.67
N LEU A 199 -0.43 2.42 -12.04
CA LEU A 199 -0.49 0.99 -12.38
C LEU A 199 -1.30 0.69 -13.65
N TYR A 200 -2.19 1.59 -14.07
CA TYR A 200 -3.00 1.43 -15.28
C TYR A 200 -2.19 1.58 -16.57
N ARG A 201 -1.07 2.30 -16.54
CA ARG A 201 -0.20 2.58 -17.71
C ARG A 201 0.85 1.52 -17.92
#